data_53793352ba022ff024b5047aeb2ac944
#
_entry.id   53793352ba022ff024b5047aeb2ac944
#
_cell.length_a   1.000
_cell.length_b   1.000
_cell.length_c   1.000
_cell.angle_alpha   90.00
_cell.angle_beta   90.00
_cell.angle_gamma   90.00
#
_symmetry.space_group_name_H-M   'P 1'
#
loop_
_entity.id
_entity.type
_entity.pdbx_description
1 polymer ?
#
loop_
_entity_poly.entity_id
_entity_poly.type
_entity_poly.pdbx_seq_one_letter_code
_entity_poly.pdbx_strand_id
1 'polypeptide(L)'
;MNESELIQAARGGDEAAFEQLVRLHEKKIYNLCLRMCSSSEDAAEAAQDTFLALWRGLEGFREDAALSTWLYRLASNACIDLLRRNKRTVDGISLDDEDVHLEVCDRAPTPEEHVEGRETQRLVREGLAALPEDYRRVLVLRELHQLSYAEICEVTELEFGTVKSRINRARLLLRNYLAADGNFFEKSASKVTECNQTVGGERNAI
;
A
#
# COMPACT_ATOMS: atom_id res chain seq x y z
N MET A 1 -10.83 11.16 -22.64
CA MET A 1 -11.68 11.72 -21.57
C MET A 1 -10.79 11.96 -20.35
N ASN A 2 -10.95 13.08 -19.65
CA ASN A 2 -10.28 13.30 -18.38
C ASN A 2 -11.01 12.54 -17.25
N GLU A 3 -10.42 12.47 -16.04
CA GLU A 3 -11.00 11.70 -14.92
C GLU A 3 -12.40 12.19 -14.52
N SER A 4 -12.64 13.51 -14.53
CA SER A 4 -13.95 14.10 -14.20
C SER A 4 -15.01 13.73 -15.23
N GLU A 5 -14.67 13.75 -16.53
CA GLU A 5 -15.58 13.30 -17.61
C GLU A 5 -15.93 11.82 -17.47
N LEU A 6 -14.95 10.98 -17.11
CA LEU A 6 -15.18 9.55 -16.84
C LEU A 6 -16.12 9.33 -15.65
N ILE A 7 -15.93 10.11 -14.57
CA ILE A 7 -16.80 10.05 -13.39
C ILE A 7 -18.24 10.42 -13.78
N GLN A 8 -18.44 11.48 -14.55
CA GLN A 8 -19.78 11.91 -14.96
C GLN A 8 -20.47 10.89 -15.89
N ALA A 9 -19.73 10.33 -16.86
CA ALA A 9 -20.26 9.31 -17.75
C ALA A 9 -20.62 8.02 -16.98
N ALA A 10 -19.73 7.57 -16.07
CA ALA A 10 -19.98 6.38 -15.25
C ALA A 10 -21.16 6.57 -14.29
N ARG A 11 -21.38 7.77 -13.75
CA ARG A 11 -22.62 8.12 -13.02
C ARG A 11 -23.89 7.97 -13.86
N GLY A 12 -23.79 8.25 -15.15
CA GLY A 12 -24.87 8.05 -16.11
C GLY A 12 -25.11 6.58 -16.50
N GLY A 13 -24.35 5.65 -15.92
CA GLY A 13 -24.44 4.22 -16.20
C GLY A 13 -23.55 3.75 -17.36
N ASP A 14 -22.61 4.57 -17.83
CA ASP A 14 -21.64 4.16 -18.85
C ASP A 14 -20.59 3.21 -18.26
N GLU A 15 -20.78 1.90 -18.52
CA GLU A 15 -19.88 0.85 -18.05
C GLU A 15 -18.46 0.99 -18.65
N ALA A 16 -18.32 1.46 -19.89
CA ALA A 16 -17.01 1.63 -20.52
C ALA A 16 -16.23 2.78 -19.87
N ALA A 17 -16.89 3.86 -19.46
CA ALA A 17 -16.28 4.92 -18.68
C ALA A 17 -15.85 4.42 -17.28
N PHE A 18 -16.67 3.61 -16.64
CA PHE A 18 -16.31 2.98 -15.36
C PHE A 18 -15.10 2.04 -15.48
N GLU A 19 -15.06 1.20 -16.52
CA GLU A 19 -13.91 0.33 -16.79
C GLU A 19 -12.61 1.14 -16.93
N GLN A 20 -12.66 2.30 -17.59
CA GLN A 20 -11.49 3.17 -17.67
C GLN A 20 -11.09 3.74 -16.32
N LEU A 21 -12.03 4.13 -15.44
CA LEU A 21 -11.73 4.53 -14.05
C LEU A 21 -11.06 3.40 -13.29
N VAL A 22 -11.56 2.17 -13.42
CA VAL A 22 -10.92 0.99 -12.78
C VAL A 22 -9.49 0.85 -13.27
N ARG A 23 -9.23 0.86 -14.56
CA ARG A 23 -7.88 0.73 -15.15
C ARG A 23 -6.90 1.81 -14.68
N LEU A 24 -7.38 3.03 -14.45
CA LEU A 24 -6.57 4.15 -13.95
C LEU A 24 -6.10 3.93 -12.50
N HIS A 25 -6.90 3.24 -11.69
CA HIS A 25 -6.67 3.12 -10.25
C HIS A 25 -6.32 1.70 -9.79
N GLU A 26 -6.57 0.65 -10.58
CA GLU A 26 -6.44 -0.75 -10.17
C GLU A 26 -5.06 -1.08 -9.58
N LYS A 27 -3.98 -0.68 -10.24
CA LYS A 27 -2.61 -0.94 -9.77
C LYS A 27 -2.35 -0.32 -8.39
N LYS A 28 -2.81 0.91 -8.16
CA LYS A 28 -2.62 1.62 -6.89
C LYS A 28 -3.44 0.99 -5.78
N ILE A 29 -4.69 0.66 -6.06
CA ILE A 29 -5.62 0.04 -5.10
C ILE A 29 -5.18 -1.37 -4.76
N TYR A 30 -4.83 -2.19 -5.75
CA TYR A 30 -4.31 -3.54 -5.50
C TYR A 30 -3.03 -3.50 -4.65
N ASN A 31 -2.08 -2.60 -4.94
CA ASN A 31 -0.88 -2.45 -4.13
C ASN A 31 -1.18 -2.02 -2.68
N LEU A 32 -2.17 -1.15 -2.45
CA LEU A 32 -2.62 -0.82 -1.11
C LEU A 32 -3.15 -2.07 -0.41
N CYS A 33 -4.08 -2.79 -1.05
CA CYS A 33 -4.69 -4.01 -0.48
C CYS A 33 -3.63 -5.05 -0.16
N LEU A 34 -2.66 -5.26 -1.06
CA LEU A 34 -1.58 -6.22 -0.86
C LEU A 34 -0.69 -5.90 0.35
N ARG A 35 -0.43 -4.61 0.61
CA ARG A 35 0.34 -4.19 1.79
C ARG A 35 -0.49 -4.22 3.07
N MET A 36 -1.79 -4.13 2.95
CA MET A 36 -2.71 -4.23 4.08
C MET A 36 -3.00 -5.69 4.47
N CYS A 37 -3.30 -6.54 3.50
CA CYS A 37 -3.73 -7.93 3.73
C CYS A 37 -2.55 -8.91 3.80
N SER A 38 -1.42 -8.62 3.15
CA SER A 38 -0.21 -9.46 3.05
C SER A 38 -0.38 -10.75 2.22
N SER A 39 -1.60 -11.15 1.88
CA SER A 39 -1.96 -12.24 0.95
C SER A 39 -2.42 -11.65 -0.38
N SER A 40 -2.06 -12.30 -1.49
CA SER A 40 -2.48 -11.86 -2.83
C SER A 40 -3.97 -12.14 -3.08
N GLU A 41 -4.48 -13.22 -2.51
CA GLU A 41 -5.89 -13.61 -2.63
C GLU A 41 -6.77 -12.61 -1.90
N ASP A 42 -6.46 -12.32 -0.63
CA ASP A 42 -7.14 -11.31 0.16
C ASP A 42 -7.04 -9.91 -0.48
N ALA A 43 -5.88 -9.59 -1.06
CA ALA A 43 -5.69 -8.32 -1.75
C ALA A 43 -6.57 -8.19 -2.99
N ALA A 44 -6.72 -9.26 -3.76
CA ALA A 44 -7.59 -9.29 -4.93
C ALA A 44 -9.06 -9.16 -4.54
N GLU A 45 -9.50 -9.89 -3.49
CA GLU A 45 -10.86 -9.79 -2.94
C GLU A 45 -11.15 -8.36 -2.46
N ALA A 46 -10.28 -7.78 -1.63
CA ALA A 46 -10.46 -6.42 -1.11
C ALA A 46 -10.44 -5.37 -2.23
N ALA A 47 -9.62 -5.54 -3.26
CA ALA A 47 -9.60 -4.65 -4.42
C ALA A 47 -10.90 -4.75 -5.24
N GLN A 48 -11.42 -5.96 -5.45
CA GLN A 48 -12.70 -6.17 -6.12
C GLN A 48 -13.84 -5.53 -5.32
N ASP A 49 -13.91 -5.78 -4.01
CA ASP A 49 -14.90 -5.17 -3.12
C ASP A 49 -14.83 -3.63 -3.17
N THR A 50 -13.64 -3.07 -3.27
CA THR A 50 -13.42 -1.63 -3.41
C THR A 50 -14.08 -1.08 -4.66
N PHE A 51 -13.87 -1.69 -5.83
CA PHE A 51 -14.45 -1.23 -7.08
C PHE A 51 -15.95 -1.48 -7.16
N LEU A 52 -16.46 -2.53 -6.54
CA LEU A 52 -17.90 -2.75 -6.37
C LEU A 52 -18.53 -1.67 -5.48
N ALA A 53 -17.86 -1.29 -4.39
CA ALA A 53 -18.30 -0.21 -3.53
C ALA A 53 -18.25 1.15 -4.24
N LEU A 54 -17.20 1.38 -5.06
CA LEU A 54 -17.11 2.56 -5.92
C LEU A 54 -18.30 2.64 -6.87
N TRP A 55 -18.59 1.58 -7.62
CA TRP A 55 -19.71 1.53 -8.57
C TRP A 55 -21.04 1.89 -7.91
N ARG A 56 -21.32 1.24 -6.76
CA ARG A 56 -22.57 1.46 -6.00
C ARG A 56 -22.67 2.85 -5.41
N GLY A 57 -21.56 3.46 -5.03
CA GLY A 57 -21.52 4.76 -4.36
C GLY A 57 -21.26 5.95 -5.27
N LEU A 58 -21.00 5.72 -6.57
CA LEU A 58 -20.54 6.75 -7.51
C LEU A 58 -21.57 7.88 -7.71
N GLU A 59 -22.86 7.55 -7.67
CA GLU A 59 -23.94 8.55 -7.73
C GLU A 59 -23.84 9.59 -6.60
N GLY A 60 -23.48 9.14 -5.39
CA GLY A 60 -23.36 9.99 -4.20
C GLY A 60 -22.01 10.67 -4.04
N PHE A 61 -21.05 10.39 -4.89
CA PHE A 61 -19.71 11.00 -4.81
C PHE A 61 -19.78 12.50 -5.13
N ARG A 62 -19.38 13.34 -4.19
CA ARG A 62 -19.49 14.81 -4.28
C ARG A 62 -18.15 15.38 -4.68
N GLU A 63 -17.42 15.10 -5.53
CA GLU A 63 -16.16 15.72 -6.01
C GLU A 63 -15.48 16.80 -5.08
N ASP A 64 -15.87 16.83 -3.80
CA ASP A 64 -15.27 17.69 -2.77
C ASP A 64 -13.85 17.24 -2.39
N ALA A 65 -13.52 15.97 -2.66
CA ALA A 65 -12.21 15.36 -2.52
C ALA A 65 -11.82 14.64 -3.83
N ALA A 66 -10.52 14.40 -4.01
CA ALA A 66 -10.06 13.60 -5.14
C ALA A 66 -10.65 12.18 -5.09
N LEU A 67 -11.01 11.61 -6.25
CA LEU A 67 -11.51 10.24 -6.36
C LEU A 67 -10.55 9.24 -5.72
N SER A 68 -9.24 9.47 -5.87
CA SER A 68 -8.20 8.65 -5.25
C SER A 68 -8.29 8.60 -3.72
N THR A 69 -8.60 9.71 -3.05
CA THR A 69 -8.76 9.77 -1.59
C THR A 69 -9.97 8.91 -1.16
N TRP A 70 -11.07 9.02 -1.88
CA TRP A 70 -12.23 8.18 -1.62
C TRP A 70 -11.96 6.70 -1.87
N LEU A 71 -11.28 6.36 -2.98
CA LEU A 71 -10.85 4.99 -3.27
C LEU A 71 -9.94 4.42 -2.17
N TYR A 72 -8.98 5.19 -1.65
CA TYR A 72 -8.14 4.75 -0.53
C TYR A 72 -8.96 4.49 0.73
N ARG A 73 -10.01 5.29 1.00
CA ARG A 73 -10.93 5.04 2.10
C ARG A 73 -11.68 3.73 1.91
N LEU A 74 -12.28 3.51 0.74
CA LEU A 74 -13.00 2.27 0.42
C LEU A 74 -12.07 1.05 0.54
N ALA A 75 -10.89 1.11 -0.09
CA ALA A 75 -9.93 0.01 -0.09
C ALA A 75 -9.41 -0.34 1.31
N SER A 76 -9.03 0.67 2.09
CA SER A 76 -8.54 0.41 3.45
C SER A 76 -9.63 -0.13 4.37
N ASN A 77 -10.89 0.26 4.17
CA ASN A 77 -12.02 -0.31 4.93
C ASN A 77 -12.29 -1.77 4.49
N ALA A 78 -12.31 -2.04 3.18
CA ALA A 78 -12.46 -3.40 2.66
C ALA A 78 -11.39 -4.35 3.22
N CYS A 79 -10.11 -3.91 3.24
CA CYS A 79 -9.03 -4.68 3.85
C CYS A 79 -9.26 -4.97 5.34
N ILE A 80 -9.65 -3.96 6.13
CA ILE A 80 -9.89 -4.14 7.57
C ILE A 80 -11.05 -5.10 7.80
N ASP A 81 -12.13 -4.98 7.04
CA ASP A 81 -13.30 -5.83 7.19
C ASP A 81 -12.98 -7.28 6.80
N LEU A 82 -12.18 -7.48 5.75
CA LEU A 82 -11.68 -8.80 5.34
C LEU A 82 -10.80 -9.43 6.43
N LEU A 83 -9.80 -8.69 6.92
CA LEU A 83 -8.91 -9.17 7.98
C LEU A 83 -9.68 -9.52 9.27
N ARG A 84 -10.71 -8.75 9.62
CA ARG A 84 -11.58 -9.06 10.76
C ARG A 84 -12.43 -10.31 10.52
N ARG A 85 -12.91 -10.53 9.28
CA ARG A 85 -13.62 -11.77 8.92
C ARG A 85 -12.69 -12.98 9.06
N ASN A 86 -11.50 -12.90 8.48
CA ASN A 86 -10.53 -14.00 8.50
C ASN A 86 -10.10 -14.35 9.93
N LYS A 87 -9.86 -13.36 10.81
CA LYS A 87 -9.57 -13.62 12.22
C LYS A 87 -10.69 -14.40 12.93
N ARG A 88 -11.95 -14.06 12.70
CA ARG A 88 -13.09 -14.76 13.30
C ARG A 88 -13.21 -16.20 12.79
N THR A 89 -12.75 -16.47 11.57
CA THR A 89 -12.76 -17.80 10.97
C THR A 89 -11.60 -18.66 11.49
N VAL A 90 -10.42 -18.05 11.72
CA VAL A 90 -9.20 -18.72 12.22
C VAL A 90 -9.30 -19.08 13.71
N ASP A 91 -10.05 -18.36 14.51
CA ASP A 91 -10.39 -18.82 15.89
C ASP A 91 -11.12 -20.18 15.88
N GLY A 92 -11.48 -20.71 14.70
CA GLY A 92 -12.07 -22.02 14.48
C GLY A 92 -11.22 -23.05 13.74
N ILE A 93 -10.23 -22.69 12.91
CA ILE A 93 -9.45 -23.66 12.09
C ILE A 93 -8.09 -23.06 11.71
N SER A 94 -6.98 -23.76 12.03
CA SER A 94 -5.61 -23.47 11.58
C SER A 94 -5.37 -24.05 10.20
N LEU A 95 -4.84 -23.28 9.27
CA LEU A 95 -4.28 -23.77 7.99
C LEU A 95 -3.07 -22.93 7.56
N ASP A 96 -2.08 -23.64 7.00
CA ASP A 96 -0.76 -23.18 6.58
C ASP A 96 -0.81 -22.19 5.42
N ASP A 97 0.02 -21.14 5.50
CA ASP A 97 0.21 -20.16 4.43
C ASP A 97 1.32 -20.61 3.47
N GLU A 98 0.98 -20.76 2.20
CA GLU A 98 1.93 -20.92 1.10
C GLU A 98 2.41 -19.55 0.57
N ASP A 99 3.72 -19.47 0.32
CA ASP A 99 4.45 -18.30 -0.18
C ASP A 99 3.92 -17.79 -1.53
N VAL A 100 3.45 -16.56 -1.59
CA VAL A 100 3.09 -15.87 -2.84
C VAL A 100 4.16 -14.88 -3.25
N HIS A 101 4.87 -15.20 -4.33
CA HIS A 101 5.81 -14.30 -4.99
C HIS A 101 5.09 -13.21 -5.78
N LEU A 102 5.38 -11.94 -5.46
CA LEU A 102 4.94 -10.78 -6.25
C LEU A 102 6.12 -10.12 -6.93
N GLU A 103 6.10 -10.18 -8.25
CA GLU A 103 6.98 -9.38 -9.08
C GLU A 103 6.52 -7.91 -9.08
N VAL A 104 7.31 -7.03 -8.47
CA VAL A 104 7.23 -5.59 -8.72
C VAL A 104 8.19 -5.28 -9.84
N CYS A 105 7.64 -5.09 -11.04
CA CYS A 105 8.42 -4.74 -12.21
C CYS A 105 8.75 -3.25 -12.19
N ASP A 106 10.02 -2.91 -11.85
CA ASP A 106 10.67 -1.71 -12.36
C ASP A 106 12.20 -1.87 -12.27
N ARG A 107 12.86 -1.83 -13.43
CA ARG A 107 14.29 -2.00 -13.73
C ARG A 107 14.81 -3.42 -13.50
N ALA A 108 15.39 -4.01 -14.54
CA ALA A 108 16.09 -5.30 -14.47
C ALA A 108 17.37 -5.15 -13.62
N PRO A 109 17.40 -5.61 -12.37
CA PRO A 109 18.60 -5.65 -11.55
C PRO A 109 19.44 -6.87 -11.89
N THR A 110 20.73 -6.82 -11.54
CA THR A 110 21.61 -7.99 -11.65
C THR A 110 21.09 -9.18 -10.81
N PRO A 111 21.47 -10.45 -11.13
CA PRO A 111 20.97 -11.61 -10.37
C PRO A 111 21.22 -11.53 -8.86
N GLU A 112 22.33 -10.94 -8.41
CA GLU A 112 22.67 -10.75 -7.00
C GLU A 112 21.84 -9.65 -6.36
N GLU A 113 21.66 -8.52 -7.03
CA GLU A 113 20.74 -7.45 -6.58
C GLU A 113 19.28 -7.91 -6.53
N HIS A 114 18.92 -8.90 -7.39
CA HIS A 114 17.58 -9.49 -7.39
C HIS A 114 17.32 -10.29 -6.13
N VAL A 115 18.28 -11.08 -5.65
CA VAL A 115 18.13 -11.90 -4.43
C VAL A 115 18.06 -11.02 -3.18
N GLU A 116 18.96 -10.06 -3.04
CA GLU A 116 18.96 -9.13 -1.88
C GLU A 116 17.75 -8.21 -1.87
N GLY A 117 17.28 -7.76 -3.05
CA GLY A 117 16.07 -6.96 -3.18
C GLY A 117 14.81 -7.72 -2.74
N ARG A 118 14.71 -9.00 -3.11
CA ARG A 118 13.61 -9.89 -2.72
C ARG A 118 13.58 -10.14 -1.22
N GLU A 119 14.73 -10.41 -0.60
CA GLU A 119 14.82 -10.61 0.85
C GLU A 119 14.42 -9.34 1.63
N THR A 120 14.91 -8.18 1.21
CA THR A 120 14.53 -6.90 1.80
C THR A 120 13.02 -6.63 1.67
N GLN A 121 12.45 -6.92 0.50
CA GLN A 121 11.01 -6.78 0.26
C GLN A 121 10.18 -7.74 1.11
N ARG A 122 10.67 -8.99 1.27
CA ARG A 122 10.06 -9.99 2.15
C ARG A 122 10.02 -9.52 3.59
N LEU A 123 11.16 -9.09 4.13
CA LEU A 123 11.27 -8.60 5.52
C LEU A 123 10.38 -7.38 5.79
N VAL A 124 10.32 -6.42 4.85
CA VAL A 124 9.42 -5.27 4.98
C VAL A 124 7.95 -5.71 4.97
N ARG A 125 7.59 -6.69 4.13
CA ARG A 125 6.21 -7.22 4.08
C ARG A 125 5.85 -7.91 5.40
N GLU A 126 6.70 -8.80 5.90
CA GLU A 126 6.53 -9.48 7.18
C GLU A 126 6.46 -8.49 8.34
N GLY A 127 7.33 -7.47 8.34
CA GLY A 127 7.29 -6.39 9.33
C GLY A 127 6.00 -5.58 9.29
N LEU A 128 5.46 -5.30 8.10
CA LEU A 128 4.14 -4.67 7.97
C LEU A 128 3.02 -5.60 8.46
N ALA A 129 3.08 -6.89 8.14
CA ALA A 129 2.10 -7.88 8.59
C ALA A 129 2.08 -8.03 10.12
N ALA A 130 3.22 -7.90 10.78
CA ALA A 130 3.35 -7.93 12.23
C ALA A 130 2.78 -6.69 12.94
N LEU A 131 2.54 -5.58 12.22
CA LEU A 131 1.93 -4.40 12.81
C LEU A 131 0.44 -4.61 13.09
N PRO A 132 -0.10 -4.08 14.20
CA PRO A 132 -1.54 -3.95 14.37
C PRO A 132 -2.17 -3.19 13.19
N GLU A 133 -3.38 -3.59 12.77
CA GLU A 133 -4.06 -3.10 11.56
C GLU A 133 -4.14 -1.56 11.49
N ASP A 134 -4.47 -0.91 12.59
CA ASP A 134 -4.57 0.54 12.69
C ASP A 134 -3.24 1.27 12.42
N TYR A 135 -2.12 0.70 12.87
CA TYR A 135 -0.78 1.25 12.63
C TYR A 135 -0.31 0.96 11.22
N ARG A 136 -0.56 -0.25 10.71
CA ARG A 136 -0.27 -0.65 9.33
C ARG A 136 -0.98 0.27 8.34
N ARG A 137 -2.30 0.50 8.54
CA ARG A 137 -3.11 1.38 7.69
C ARG A 137 -2.49 2.76 7.50
N VAL A 138 -2.22 3.48 8.58
CA VAL A 138 -1.68 4.85 8.49
C VAL A 138 -0.25 4.89 7.93
N LEU A 139 0.56 3.86 8.21
CA LEU A 139 1.91 3.75 7.70
C LEU A 139 1.94 3.50 6.20
N VAL A 140 1.14 2.56 5.71
CA VAL A 140 1.02 2.25 4.27
C VAL A 140 0.53 3.46 3.50
N LEU A 141 -0.52 4.14 3.96
CA LEU A 141 -1.03 5.36 3.34
C LEU A 141 0.03 6.46 3.28
N ARG A 142 0.83 6.63 4.34
CA ARG A 142 1.87 7.66 4.41
C ARG A 142 3.09 7.34 3.58
N GLU A 143 3.69 6.15 3.76
CA GLU A 143 5.02 5.84 3.21
C GLU A 143 4.95 5.32 1.76
N LEU A 144 3.92 4.56 1.42
CA LEU A 144 3.81 3.93 0.10
C LEU A 144 2.92 4.73 -0.85
N HIS A 145 1.87 5.35 -0.34
CA HIS A 145 0.96 6.17 -1.15
C HIS A 145 1.18 7.67 -1.01
N GLN A 146 2.14 8.08 -0.14
CA GLN A 146 2.61 9.46 0.06
C GLN A 146 1.50 10.46 0.40
N LEU A 147 0.41 10.00 1.02
CA LEU A 147 -0.67 10.88 1.45
C LEU A 147 -0.18 11.86 2.51
N SER A 148 -0.67 13.09 2.44
CA SER A 148 -0.51 14.07 3.51
C SER A 148 -1.25 13.64 4.79
N TYR A 149 -0.90 14.20 5.92
CA TYR A 149 -1.64 13.92 7.17
C TYR A 149 -3.12 14.29 7.07
N ALA A 150 -3.46 15.36 6.34
CA ALA A 150 -4.84 15.78 6.13
C ALA A 150 -5.63 14.74 5.33
N GLU A 151 -5.08 14.26 4.20
CA GLU A 151 -5.70 13.20 3.41
C GLU A 151 -5.83 11.89 4.21
N ILE A 152 -4.84 11.55 5.06
CA ILE A 152 -4.95 10.37 5.93
C ILE A 152 -6.07 10.56 6.95
N CYS A 153 -6.28 11.76 7.49
CA CYS A 153 -7.43 12.05 8.36
C CYS A 153 -8.75 11.80 7.63
N GLU A 154 -8.88 12.26 6.40
CA GLU A 154 -10.07 12.05 5.55
C GLU A 154 -10.30 10.56 5.24
N VAL A 155 -9.23 9.83 4.88
CA VAL A 155 -9.29 8.40 4.56
C VAL A 155 -9.64 7.55 5.79
N THR A 156 -9.09 7.89 6.95
CA THR A 156 -9.22 7.07 8.17
C THR A 156 -10.28 7.56 9.13
N GLU A 157 -10.82 8.76 8.91
CA GLU A 157 -11.76 9.45 9.81
C GLU A 157 -11.19 9.67 11.23
N LEU A 158 -9.86 9.82 11.31
CA LEU A 158 -9.14 10.04 12.55
C LEU A 158 -8.71 11.50 12.68
N GLU A 159 -8.63 11.99 13.92
CA GLU A 159 -8.09 13.31 14.18
C GLU A 159 -6.59 13.41 13.89
N PHE A 160 -6.11 14.59 13.50
CA PHE A 160 -4.73 14.86 13.11
C PHE A 160 -3.69 14.43 14.16
N GLY A 161 -3.96 14.68 15.44
CA GLY A 161 -3.10 14.23 16.55
C GLY A 161 -2.98 12.72 16.62
N THR A 162 -4.08 12.01 16.39
CA THR A 162 -4.14 10.54 16.36
C THR A 162 -3.36 9.99 15.17
N VAL A 163 -3.55 10.54 13.96
CA VAL A 163 -2.81 10.13 12.76
C VAL A 163 -1.30 10.30 12.98
N LYS A 164 -0.87 11.47 13.47
CA LYS A 164 0.54 11.76 13.75
C LYS A 164 1.14 10.78 14.76
N SER A 165 0.46 10.53 15.86
CA SER A 165 0.93 9.61 16.90
C SER A 165 0.98 8.15 16.41
N ARG A 166 -0.03 7.70 15.65
CA ARG A 166 -0.06 6.36 15.06
C ARG A 166 1.05 6.14 14.06
N ILE A 167 1.32 7.11 13.15
CA ILE A 167 2.44 7.01 12.19
C ILE A 167 3.77 6.89 12.91
N ASN A 168 4.02 7.73 13.92
CA ASN A 168 5.27 7.67 14.68
C ASN A 168 5.42 6.33 15.42
N ARG A 169 4.36 5.82 16.01
CA ARG A 169 4.36 4.52 16.68
C ARG A 169 4.57 3.37 15.69
N ALA A 170 3.91 3.42 14.54
CA ALA A 170 4.05 2.43 13.47
C ALA A 170 5.49 2.35 12.95
N ARG A 171 6.13 3.51 12.69
CA ARG A 171 7.56 3.59 12.30
C ARG A 171 8.47 2.96 13.34
N LEU A 172 8.22 3.23 14.62
CA LEU A 172 9.02 2.66 15.71
C LEU A 172 8.87 1.14 15.77
N LEU A 173 7.65 0.64 15.67
CA LEU A 173 7.38 -0.80 15.69
C LEU A 173 8.02 -1.50 14.49
N LEU A 174 7.86 -0.96 13.29
CA LEU A 174 8.48 -1.52 12.07
C LEU A 174 10.01 -1.50 12.17
N ARG A 175 10.60 -0.39 12.63
CA ARG A 175 12.04 -0.31 12.84
C ARG A 175 12.54 -1.36 13.82
N ASN A 176 11.84 -1.57 14.92
CA ASN A 176 12.22 -2.57 15.92
C ASN A 176 12.12 -3.98 15.36
N TYR A 177 11.09 -4.27 14.55
CA TYR A 177 10.95 -5.55 13.84
C TYR A 177 12.14 -5.81 12.91
N LEU A 178 12.45 -4.84 12.04
CA LEU A 178 13.56 -4.95 11.08
C LEU A 178 14.94 -4.99 11.76
N ALA A 179 15.09 -4.35 12.93
CA ALA A 179 16.34 -4.39 13.70
C ALA A 179 16.57 -5.75 14.37
N ALA A 180 15.52 -6.47 14.74
CA ALA A 180 15.60 -7.79 15.34
C ALA A 180 16.17 -8.85 14.39
N ASP A 181 16.04 -8.64 13.05
CA ASP A 181 16.60 -9.51 12.01
C ASP A 181 18.14 -9.36 11.83
N GLY A 182 18.78 -8.47 12.58
CA GLY A 182 20.25 -8.32 12.70
C GLY A 182 20.98 -7.80 11.44
N ASN A 183 20.54 -8.15 10.24
CA ASN A 183 21.21 -7.86 8.96
C ASN A 183 20.58 -6.74 8.14
N PHE A 184 19.38 -6.30 8.46
CA PHE A 184 18.62 -5.36 7.63
C PHE A 184 19.31 -3.99 7.49
N PHE A 185 19.84 -3.45 8.57
CA PHE A 185 20.48 -2.12 8.57
C PHE A 185 21.90 -2.14 8.02
N GLU A 186 22.66 -3.23 8.17
CA GLU A 186 23.99 -3.36 7.57
C GLU A 186 23.92 -3.43 6.05
N LYS A 187 23.00 -4.22 5.51
CA LYS A 187 22.72 -4.31 4.05
C LYS A 187 22.23 -2.98 3.46
N SER A 188 21.42 -2.23 4.20
CA SER A 188 20.93 -0.92 3.75
C SER A 188 21.99 0.17 3.80
N ALA A 189 22.90 0.14 4.78
CA ALA A 189 23.99 1.10 4.92
C ALA A 189 25.03 0.94 3.80
N SER A 190 25.34 -0.28 3.38
CA SER A 190 26.25 -0.56 2.27
C SER A 190 25.78 0.07 0.96
N LYS A 191 24.47 0.02 0.65
CA LYS A 191 23.90 0.62 -0.57
C LYS A 191 23.97 2.15 -0.62
N VAL A 192 23.83 2.81 0.54
CA VAL A 192 23.93 4.28 0.61
C VAL A 192 25.37 4.75 0.38
N THR A 193 26.37 3.96 0.78
CA THR A 193 27.79 4.28 0.61
C THR A 193 28.23 4.11 -0.85
N GLU A 194 27.75 3.09 -1.54
CA GLU A 194 28.06 2.85 -2.97
C GLU A 194 27.42 3.91 -3.89
N CYS A 195 26.19 4.33 -3.60
CA CYS A 195 25.51 5.36 -4.38
C CYS A 195 26.19 6.74 -4.26
N ASN A 196 26.83 7.04 -3.13
CA ASN A 196 27.60 8.30 -2.95
C ASN A 196 28.99 8.28 -3.58
N GLN A 197 29.58 7.12 -3.85
CA GLN A 197 30.89 7.03 -4.51
C GLN A 197 30.81 7.20 -6.03
N THR A 198 29.69 6.86 -6.67
CA THR A 198 29.47 7.02 -8.12
C THR A 198 29.14 8.45 -8.54
N VAL A 199 28.71 9.32 -7.64
CA VAL A 199 28.36 10.73 -7.94
C VAL A 199 29.55 11.70 -7.69
N GLY A 200 30.61 11.23 -7.05
CA GLY A 200 31.81 12.03 -6.69
C GLY A 200 32.94 12.05 -7.69
N GLY A 201 32.87 11.31 -8.81
CA GLY A 201 33.98 11.05 -9.72
C GLY A 201 34.17 11.99 -10.92
N GLU A 202 33.30 12.98 -11.15
CA GLU A 202 33.40 13.85 -12.33
C GLU A 202 33.45 15.35 -12.00
N ARG A 203 34.35 15.76 -11.11
CA ARG A 203 34.76 17.19 -11.04
C ARG A 203 36.21 17.28 -10.63
N ASN A 204 37.12 17.02 -11.55
CA ASN A 204 38.47 17.66 -11.61
C ASN A 204 39.20 17.18 -12.87
N ALA A 205 38.93 17.79 -13.99
CA ALA A 205 39.86 17.93 -15.10
C ALA A 205 39.38 19.08 -15.98
N ILE A 206 39.80 20.32 -15.67
CA ILE A 206 40.32 21.37 -16.58
C ILE A 206 40.84 22.50 -15.71
#